data_6a432bf57b262fd2c265151cd7e86126
#
_entry.id   6a432bf57b262fd2c265151cd7e86126
#
_cell.length_a   1.000
_cell.length_b   1.000
_cell.length_c   1.000
_cell.angle_alpha   90.00
_cell.angle_beta   90.00
_cell.angle_gamma   90.00
#
_symmetry.space_group_name_H-M   'P 1'
#
loop_
_entity.id
_entity.type
_entity.pdbx_description
1 polymer ?
#
loop_
_entity_poly.entity_id
_entity_poly.type
_entity_poly.pdbx_seq_one_letter_code
_entity_poly.pdbx_strand_id
1 'polypeptide(L)'
;MGISIRKILKGRVKQMKNKFGIMIAAFAIFVMIGVICILSAAKAVQEGYTYQIFDFSFGKKAELRNTIELSTSEVSSLKLDYGSRNIVVYSTSDDKITIKEFLYNDRPENMASVTYEENNQVTVTGGNVRTIVFFSFGIGGEKVEVYIPHNVLSELSIQSGSGNITGEHGGVKEDGDITVTSGSGNIRWKDMAVKEISLQAGSGNINLADLKGDISIQTGSGNISGDSLSGNVSASAGSGNITLTEFVGGGKITAKSGNLKVEASQVDSDIRMQTGSGNIKLAVPKNLQFHLEIQTGSGNIHTDFDEVLSYNKKGNNAQGDVGSEPDISISLEANSGNVKLSE
;
A
#
# COMPACT_ATOMS: atom_id res chain seq x y z
N MET A 1 -61.56 -16.93 14.75
CA MET A 1 -60.33 -17.58 14.21
C MET A 1 -59.94 -17.11 12.78
N GLY A 2 -60.81 -16.45 12.00
CA GLY A 2 -60.56 -16.05 10.60
C GLY A 2 -59.76 -14.77 10.37
N ILE A 3 -59.59 -13.91 11.39
CA ILE A 3 -58.91 -12.61 11.24
C ILE A 3 -57.37 -12.72 11.29
N SER A 4 -56.83 -13.72 11.99
CA SER A 4 -55.39 -13.94 12.13
C SER A 4 -54.70 -14.43 10.84
N ILE A 5 -55.35 -15.31 10.09
CA ILE A 5 -54.81 -15.90 8.86
C ILE A 5 -54.70 -14.86 7.72
N ARG A 6 -55.70 -13.98 7.58
CA ARG A 6 -55.66 -12.88 6.58
C ARG A 6 -54.53 -11.88 6.83
N LYS A 7 -54.18 -11.59 8.09
CA LYS A 7 -53.09 -10.67 8.45
C LYS A 7 -51.74 -11.27 8.15
N ILE A 8 -51.56 -12.55 8.40
CA ILE A 8 -50.32 -13.31 8.10
C ILE A 8 -50.10 -13.42 6.58
N LEU A 9 -51.16 -13.72 5.82
CA LEU A 9 -51.11 -13.80 4.37
C LEU A 9 -50.78 -12.44 3.73
N LYS A 10 -51.38 -11.32 4.19
CA LYS A 10 -51.09 -9.98 3.72
C LYS A 10 -49.62 -9.59 4.03
N GLY A 11 -49.08 -9.95 5.19
CA GLY A 11 -47.68 -9.74 5.58
C GLY A 11 -46.70 -10.49 4.66
N ARG A 12 -46.98 -11.78 4.38
CA ARG A 12 -46.14 -12.59 3.47
C ARG A 12 -46.19 -12.08 2.03
N VAL A 13 -47.35 -11.65 1.53
CA VAL A 13 -47.46 -11.07 0.17
C VAL A 13 -46.72 -9.74 0.07
N LYS A 14 -46.78 -8.89 1.10
CA LYS A 14 -46.01 -7.64 1.15
C LYS A 14 -44.48 -7.90 1.18
N GLN A 15 -44.04 -8.91 1.95
CA GLN A 15 -42.63 -9.30 2.03
C GLN A 15 -42.10 -9.91 0.71
N MET A 16 -42.93 -10.70 0.00
CA MET A 16 -42.63 -11.23 -1.33
C MET A 16 -42.53 -10.10 -2.38
N LYS A 17 -43.48 -9.14 -2.37
CA LYS A 17 -43.41 -7.98 -3.27
C LYS A 17 -42.16 -7.14 -3.05
N ASN A 18 -41.73 -6.92 -1.80
CA ASN A 18 -40.48 -6.22 -1.49
C ASN A 18 -39.23 -6.98 -1.97
N LYS A 19 -39.17 -8.29 -1.77
CA LYS A 19 -38.08 -9.14 -2.29
C LYS A 19 -37.99 -9.12 -3.82
N PHE A 20 -39.18 -9.18 -4.48
CA PHE A 20 -39.26 -9.09 -5.94
C PHE A 20 -38.85 -7.70 -6.47
N GLY A 21 -39.25 -6.62 -5.80
CA GLY A 21 -38.78 -5.26 -6.10
C GLY A 21 -37.28 -5.08 -5.95
N ILE A 22 -36.68 -5.63 -4.88
CA ILE A 22 -35.23 -5.61 -4.68
C ILE A 22 -34.49 -6.41 -5.77
N MET A 23 -35.06 -7.55 -6.18
CA MET A 23 -34.47 -8.39 -7.22
C MET A 23 -34.55 -7.71 -8.60
N ILE A 24 -35.64 -7.00 -8.92
CA ILE A 24 -35.76 -6.20 -10.15
C ILE A 24 -34.77 -5.04 -10.13
N ALA A 25 -34.62 -4.33 -9.00
CA ALA A 25 -33.66 -3.22 -8.86
C ALA A 25 -32.21 -3.72 -9.01
N ALA A 26 -31.87 -4.86 -8.39
CA ALA A 26 -30.56 -5.48 -8.55
C ALA A 26 -30.28 -5.90 -10.00
N PHE A 27 -31.28 -6.46 -10.69
CA PHE A 27 -31.18 -6.83 -12.10
C PHE A 27 -31.05 -5.59 -13.00
N ALA A 28 -31.78 -4.51 -12.74
CA ALA A 28 -31.65 -3.25 -13.47
C ALA A 28 -30.26 -2.61 -13.29
N ILE A 29 -29.69 -2.65 -12.07
CA ILE A 29 -28.33 -2.20 -11.79
C ILE A 29 -27.31 -3.06 -12.56
N PHE A 30 -27.50 -4.38 -12.57
CA PHE A 30 -26.63 -5.31 -13.31
C PHE A 30 -26.66 -5.04 -14.82
N VAL A 31 -27.85 -4.80 -15.38
CA VAL A 31 -28.03 -4.43 -16.81
C VAL A 31 -27.37 -3.07 -17.10
N MET A 32 -27.54 -2.08 -16.21
CA MET A 32 -26.92 -0.76 -16.35
C MET A 32 -25.39 -0.84 -16.32
N ILE A 33 -24.82 -1.62 -15.41
CA ILE A 33 -23.38 -1.89 -15.37
C ILE A 33 -22.94 -2.57 -16.68
N GLY A 34 -23.66 -3.54 -17.16
CA GLY A 34 -23.41 -4.20 -18.44
C GLY A 34 -23.38 -3.24 -19.63
N VAL A 35 -24.35 -2.32 -19.69
CA VAL A 35 -24.39 -1.29 -20.74
C VAL A 35 -23.23 -0.32 -20.64
N ILE A 36 -22.87 0.13 -19.44
CA ILE A 36 -21.71 1.00 -19.22
C ILE A 36 -20.42 0.26 -19.65
N CYS A 37 -20.28 -1.01 -19.30
CA CYS A 37 -19.15 -1.83 -19.73
C CYS A 37 -19.07 -1.94 -21.26
N ILE A 38 -20.21 -2.17 -21.95
CA ILE A 38 -20.27 -2.26 -23.43
C ILE A 38 -19.90 -0.93 -24.08
N LEU A 39 -20.40 0.20 -23.54
CA LEU A 39 -20.08 1.53 -24.07
C LEU A 39 -18.62 1.91 -23.85
N SER A 40 -18.06 1.57 -22.68
CA SER A 40 -16.64 1.74 -22.39
C SER A 40 -15.78 0.85 -23.29
N ALA A 41 -16.24 -0.38 -23.55
CA ALA A 41 -15.63 -1.31 -24.48
C ALA A 41 -15.59 -0.77 -25.90
N ALA A 42 -16.71 -0.26 -26.41
CA ALA A 42 -16.79 0.31 -27.74
C ALA A 42 -15.83 1.50 -27.93
N LYS A 43 -15.69 2.36 -26.92
CA LYS A 43 -14.76 3.49 -26.96
C LYS A 43 -13.31 3.03 -27.03
N ALA A 44 -12.93 2.04 -26.23
CA ALA A 44 -11.55 1.61 -26.20
C ALA A 44 -11.17 0.70 -27.38
N VAL A 45 -12.16 0.02 -28.04
CA VAL A 45 -11.90 -0.63 -29.35
C VAL A 45 -11.50 0.43 -30.41
N GLN A 46 -12.06 1.63 -30.37
CA GLN A 46 -11.61 2.74 -31.22
C GLN A 46 -10.19 3.20 -30.89
N GLU A 47 -9.73 2.97 -29.65
CA GLU A 47 -8.38 3.25 -29.19
C GLU A 47 -7.42 2.06 -29.38
N GLY A 48 -7.89 0.97 -30.04
CA GLY A 48 -7.06 -0.19 -30.39
C GLY A 48 -6.94 -1.27 -29.31
N TYR A 49 -7.82 -1.25 -28.28
CA TYR A 49 -7.89 -2.31 -27.27
C TYR A 49 -8.76 -3.48 -27.72
N THR A 50 -8.34 -4.71 -27.41
CA THR A 50 -9.17 -5.90 -27.56
C THR A 50 -9.86 -6.22 -26.23
N TYR A 51 -11.14 -6.62 -26.28
CA TYR A 51 -11.91 -7.01 -25.11
C TYR A 51 -12.19 -8.48 -25.08
N GLN A 52 -12.00 -9.10 -23.91
CA GLN A 52 -12.54 -10.42 -23.58
C GLN A 52 -13.44 -10.29 -22.36
N ILE A 53 -14.72 -10.64 -22.49
CA ILE A 53 -15.67 -10.61 -21.38
C ILE A 53 -15.35 -11.71 -20.38
N PHE A 54 -14.87 -12.87 -20.86
CA PHE A 54 -14.43 -14.00 -20.04
C PHE A 54 -13.13 -14.54 -20.61
N ASP A 55 -12.09 -14.59 -19.79
CA ASP A 55 -10.89 -15.36 -20.09
C ASP A 55 -10.99 -16.72 -19.36
N PHE A 56 -11.29 -17.74 -20.13
CA PHE A 56 -11.26 -19.15 -19.69
C PHE A 56 -9.88 -19.75 -19.91
N SER A 57 -8.82 -19.09 -19.50
CA SER A 57 -7.47 -19.65 -19.52
C SER A 57 -7.30 -20.74 -18.44
N PHE A 58 -8.29 -21.63 -18.33
CA PHE A 58 -8.19 -22.81 -17.49
C PHE A 58 -7.00 -23.66 -17.94
N GLY A 59 -5.96 -23.69 -17.10
CA GLY A 59 -4.78 -24.52 -17.34
C GLY A 59 -3.64 -23.88 -18.12
N LYS A 60 -3.73 -22.64 -18.59
CA LYS A 60 -2.56 -21.94 -19.14
C LYS A 60 -1.68 -21.48 -17.98
N LYS A 61 -0.45 -21.99 -17.94
CA LYS A 61 0.59 -21.54 -17.03
C LYS A 61 1.44 -20.51 -17.76
N ALA A 62 1.75 -19.39 -17.09
CA ALA A 62 2.74 -18.46 -17.61
C ALA A 62 4.11 -19.13 -17.61
N GLU A 63 4.81 -19.05 -18.74
CA GLU A 63 6.14 -19.65 -18.96
C GLU A 63 7.16 -18.55 -19.23
N LEU A 64 8.42 -18.82 -18.97
CA LEU A 64 9.51 -17.90 -19.32
C LEU A 64 9.52 -17.70 -20.85
N ARG A 65 9.21 -16.48 -21.29
CA ARG A 65 9.13 -16.12 -22.70
C ARG A 65 10.13 -15.05 -23.11
N ASN A 66 10.59 -14.25 -22.17
CA ASN A 66 11.57 -13.21 -22.42
C ASN A 66 12.59 -13.13 -21.30
N THR A 67 13.85 -12.88 -21.66
CA THR A 67 14.94 -12.63 -20.71
C THR A 67 15.72 -11.43 -21.21
N ILE A 68 15.86 -10.41 -20.35
CA ILE A 68 16.64 -9.20 -20.61
C ILE A 68 17.84 -9.25 -19.68
N GLU A 69 19.04 -9.12 -20.21
CA GLU A 69 20.28 -8.99 -19.45
C GLU A 69 20.85 -7.58 -19.66
N LEU A 70 21.17 -6.89 -18.56
CA LEU A 70 21.76 -5.56 -18.57
C LEU A 70 23.13 -5.62 -17.86
N SER A 71 24.13 -4.99 -18.46
CA SER A 71 25.46 -4.87 -17.85
C SER A 71 25.42 -3.90 -16.67
N THR A 72 25.95 -4.30 -15.53
CA THR A 72 26.04 -3.42 -14.34
C THR A 72 26.90 -2.18 -14.56
N SER A 73 27.80 -2.19 -15.53
CA SER A 73 28.61 -1.01 -15.89
C SER A 73 27.82 0.05 -16.69
N GLU A 74 26.67 -0.32 -17.25
CA GLU A 74 25.84 0.55 -18.11
C GLU A 74 24.57 1.03 -17.41
N VAL A 75 24.33 0.57 -16.17
CA VAL A 75 23.07 0.88 -15.44
C VAL A 75 23.40 1.38 -14.05
N SER A 76 23.15 2.66 -13.81
CA SER A 76 23.18 3.27 -12.47
C SER A 76 21.76 3.53 -11.93
N SER A 77 20.79 3.77 -12.81
CA SER A 77 19.37 3.95 -12.47
C SER A 77 18.53 2.99 -13.33
N LEU A 78 17.67 2.21 -12.68
CA LEU A 78 16.76 1.27 -13.33
C LEU A 78 15.31 1.64 -13.07
N LYS A 79 14.57 1.87 -14.14
CA LYS A 79 13.13 2.10 -14.09
C LYS A 79 12.38 0.93 -14.71
N LEU A 80 11.45 0.35 -13.97
CA LEU A 80 10.56 -0.72 -14.39
C LEU A 80 9.13 -0.20 -14.45
N ASP A 81 8.51 -0.19 -15.61
CA ASP A 81 7.13 0.25 -15.81
C ASP A 81 6.30 -0.88 -16.42
N TYR A 82 5.47 -1.52 -15.59
CA TYR A 82 4.63 -2.64 -15.97
C TYR A 82 3.15 -2.36 -15.62
N GLY A 83 2.25 -2.59 -16.58
CA GLY A 83 0.83 -2.30 -16.43
C GLY A 83 0.13 -3.12 -15.33
N SER A 84 0.06 -4.45 -15.47
CA SER A 84 -0.73 -5.31 -14.56
C SER A 84 -0.01 -6.56 -14.07
N ARG A 85 1.26 -6.71 -14.41
CA ARG A 85 2.04 -7.88 -14.01
C ARG A 85 2.54 -7.76 -12.58
N ASN A 86 2.59 -8.89 -11.89
CA ASN A 86 3.28 -8.98 -10.61
C ASN A 86 4.79 -8.84 -10.83
N ILE A 87 5.45 -8.04 -10.00
CA ILE A 87 6.89 -7.82 -10.07
C ILE A 87 7.52 -8.37 -8.79
N VAL A 88 8.55 -9.19 -8.95
CA VAL A 88 9.33 -9.71 -7.83
C VAL A 88 10.80 -9.35 -8.05
N VAL A 89 11.36 -8.62 -7.10
CA VAL A 89 12.76 -8.20 -7.12
C VAL A 89 13.55 -9.08 -6.16
N TYR A 90 14.63 -9.63 -6.65
CA TYR A 90 15.58 -10.44 -5.90
C TYR A 90 16.97 -9.83 -5.95
N SER A 91 17.71 -9.96 -4.90
CA SER A 91 19.14 -9.73 -4.93
C SER A 91 19.88 -10.99 -5.43
N THR A 92 20.96 -10.80 -6.16
CA THR A 92 21.78 -11.90 -6.70
C THR A 92 23.28 -11.64 -6.51
N SER A 93 24.07 -12.71 -6.56
CA SER A 93 25.52 -12.64 -6.65
C SER A 93 26.06 -12.64 -8.08
N ASP A 94 25.17 -12.66 -9.09
CA ASP A 94 25.55 -12.58 -10.49
C ASP A 94 26.18 -11.21 -10.81
N ASP A 95 26.85 -11.08 -11.95
CA ASP A 95 27.48 -9.85 -12.40
C ASP A 95 26.60 -8.98 -13.30
N LYS A 96 25.37 -9.43 -13.58
CA LYS A 96 24.40 -8.79 -14.47
C LYS A 96 23.05 -8.59 -13.79
N ILE A 97 22.33 -7.57 -14.22
CA ILE A 97 20.91 -7.43 -13.93
C ILE A 97 20.15 -8.31 -14.93
N THR A 98 19.32 -9.21 -14.41
CA THR A 98 18.52 -10.12 -15.25
C THR A 98 17.04 -9.93 -14.98
N ILE A 99 16.26 -9.68 -16.04
CA ILE A 99 14.80 -9.54 -15.97
C ILE A 99 14.17 -10.69 -16.74
N LYS A 100 13.34 -11.48 -16.07
CA LYS A 100 12.66 -12.65 -16.63
C LYS A 100 11.16 -12.41 -16.68
N GLU A 101 10.57 -12.45 -17.87
CA GLU A 101 9.14 -12.31 -18.06
C GLU A 101 8.47 -13.67 -18.26
N PHE A 102 7.56 -14.02 -17.38
CA PHE A 102 6.72 -15.21 -17.47
C PHE A 102 5.36 -14.81 -18.04
N LEU A 103 5.12 -15.14 -19.29
CA LEU A 103 3.97 -14.72 -20.09
C LEU A 103 3.16 -15.92 -20.57
N TYR A 104 1.88 -15.69 -20.87
CA TYR A 104 0.99 -16.72 -21.45
C TYR A 104 1.26 -17.00 -22.91
N ASN A 105 1.90 -16.08 -23.61
CA ASN A 105 2.25 -16.19 -25.02
C ASN A 105 3.58 -15.47 -25.33
N ASP A 106 4.13 -15.73 -26.48
CA ASP A 106 5.42 -15.25 -26.98
C ASP A 106 5.30 -14.11 -28.00
N ARG A 107 4.18 -13.38 -28.01
CA ARG A 107 3.97 -12.27 -28.94
C ARG A 107 4.90 -11.11 -28.58
N PRO A 108 5.64 -10.54 -29.58
CA PRO A 108 6.58 -9.45 -29.33
C PRO A 108 5.95 -8.23 -28.65
N GLU A 109 4.70 -7.91 -28.97
CA GLU A 109 3.97 -6.79 -28.37
C GLU A 109 3.67 -6.97 -26.88
N ASN A 110 3.76 -8.19 -26.35
CA ASN A 110 3.58 -8.51 -24.94
C ASN A 110 4.90 -8.54 -24.15
N MET A 111 6.03 -8.54 -24.84
CA MET A 111 7.35 -8.52 -24.22
C MET A 111 7.77 -7.09 -23.89
N ALA A 112 8.59 -6.94 -22.86
CA ALA A 112 9.12 -5.65 -22.50
C ALA A 112 10.11 -5.11 -23.54
N SER A 113 10.12 -3.79 -23.68
CA SER A 113 11.12 -3.04 -24.41
C SER A 113 12.11 -2.37 -23.47
N VAL A 114 13.34 -2.24 -23.90
CA VAL A 114 14.42 -1.57 -23.16
C VAL A 114 14.79 -0.28 -23.86
N THR A 115 14.85 0.81 -23.10
CA THR A 115 15.32 2.11 -23.59
C THR A 115 16.50 2.54 -22.73
N TYR A 116 17.59 2.86 -23.34
CA TYR A 116 18.78 3.44 -22.71
C TYR A 116 18.69 4.96 -22.80
N GLU A 117 18.83 5.62 -21.68
CA GLU A 117 18.77 7.06 -21.55
C GLU A 117 20.15 7.61 -21.14
N GLU A 118 20.29 8.93 -21.06
CA GLU A 118 21.53 9.56 -20.60
C GLU A 118 21.82 9.19 -19.13
N ASN A 119 23.08 9.33 -18.70
CA ASN A 119 23.55 9.07 -17.34
C ASN A 119 23.35 7.62 -16.84
N ASN A 120 23.47 6.64 -17.72
CA ASN A 120 23.30 5.22 -17.40
C ASN A 120 21.93 4.89 -16.78
N GLN A 121 20.89 5.62 -17.16
CA GLN A 121 19.52 5.29 -16.83
C GLN A 121 18.97 4.33 -17.86
N VAL A 122 18.34 3.26 -17.39
CA VAL A 122 17.67 2.27 -18.23
C VAL A 122 16.20 2.16 -17.82
N THR A 123 15.33 2.31 -18.80
CA THR A 123 13.89 2.12 -18.63
C THR A 123 13.45 0.84 -19.32
N VAL A 124 12.82 -0.06 -18.56
CA VAL A 124 12.22 -1.29 -19.07
C VAL A 124 10.70 -1.13 -18.98
N THR A 125 10.07 -1.04 -20.15
CA THR A 125 8.62 -0.89 -20.25
C THR A 125 7.99 -2.21 -20.67
N GLY A 126 7.14 -2.74 -19.81
CA GLY A 126 6.40 -3.97 -20.08
C GLY A 126 5.50 -3.86 -21.31
N GLY A 127 5.42 -4.92 -22.09
CA GLY A 127 4.58 -4.93 -23.28
C GLY A 127 3.11 -4.63 -22.98
N ASN A 128 2.47 -3.98 -23.93
CA ASN A 128 1.07 -3.57 -23.82
C ASN A 128 0.15 -4.80 -23.89
N VAL A 129 -0.39 -5.22 -22.76
CA VAL A 129 -1.56 -6.09 -22.76
C VAL A 129 -2.77 -5.23 -23.13
N ARG A 130 -3.05 -5.07 -24.43
CA ARG A 130 -4.22 -4.33 -24.93
C ARG A 130 -5.54 -5.08 -24.74
N THR A 131 -5.56 -6.09 -23.86
CA THR A 131 -6.75 -6.89 -23.60
C THR A 131 -7.31 -6.55 -22.23
N ILE A 132 -8.48 -5.93 -22.19
CA ILE A 132 -9.24 -5.72 -20.95
C ILE A 132 -10.03 -6.98 -20.68
N VAL A 133 -9.72 -7.69 -19.60
CA VAL A 133 -10.43 -8.88 -19.15
C VAL A 133 -11.29 -8.51 -17.94
N PHE A 134 -12.61 -8.64 -18.06
CA PHE A 134 -13.52 -8.36 -16.96
C PHE A 134 -13.54 -9.46 -15.89
N PHE A 135 -13.36 -10.71 -16.29
CA PHE A 135 -13.32 -11.85 -15.39
C PHE A 135 -12.24 -12.84 -15.85
N SER A 136 -11.17 -12.97 -15.08
CA SER A 136 -10.12 -13.97 -15.30
C SER A 136 -10.22 -15.07 -14.23
N PHE A 137 -10.28 -16.32 -14.70
CA PHE A 137 -10.30 -17.52 -13.86
C PHE A 137 -9.00 -18.33 -13.99
N GLY A 138 -7.86 -17.67 -14.23
CA GLY A 138 -6.56 -18.33 -14.41
C GLY A 138 -5.85 -18.64 -13.09
N ILE A 139 -5.19 -19.77 -12.98
CA ILE A 139 -4.28 -20.11 -11.89
C ILE A 139 -2.87 -19.69 -12.29
N GLY A 140 -2.31 -18.67 -11.63
CA GLY A 140 -0.96 -18.16 -11.87
C GLY A 140 -0.95 -17.06 -12.94
N GLY A 141 -0.97 -15.80 -12.51
CA GLY A 141 -0.86 -14.64 -13.41
C GLY A 141 0.52 -14.50 -14.05
N GLU A 142 0.61 -13.68 -15.08
CA GLU A 142 1.89 -13.23 -15.62
C GLU A 142 2.69 -12.52 -14.53
N LYS A 143 4.01 -12.73 -14.55
CA LYS A 143 4.92 -12.12 -13.59
C LYS A 143 6.24 -11.74 -14.22
N VAL A 144 6.92 -10.83 -13.57
CA VAL A 144 8.27 -10.40 -13.88
C VAL A 144 9.16 -10.68 -12.68
N GLU A 145 10.25 -11.36 -12.87
CA GLU A 145 11.29 -11.56 -11.88
C GLU A 145 12.51 -10.73 -12.27
N VAL A 146 12.99 -9.91 -11.35
CA VAL A 146 14.11 -8.99 -11.54
C VAL A 146 15.21 -9.38 -10.56
N TYR A 147 16.36 -9.77 -11.08
CA TYR A 147 17.53 -10.15 -10.32
C TYR A 147 18.57 -9.03 -10.41
N ILE A 148 18.91 -8.40 -9.31
CA ILE A 148 19.80 -7.25 -9.26
C ILE A 148 20.99 -7.60 -8.36
N PRO A 149 22.24 -7.48 -8.86
CA PRO A 149 23.42 -7.65 -8.02
C PRO A 149 23.45 -6.64 -6.87
N HIS A 150 24.08 -7.02 -5.76
CA HIS A 150 24.19 -6.15 -4.59
C HIS A 150 24.95 -4.83 -4.92
N ASN A 151 24.50 -3.72 -4.36
CA ASN A 151 25.17 -2.41 -4.39
C ASN A 151 25.53 -1.90 -5.79
N VAL A 152 24.68 -2.13 -6.77
CA VAL A 152 24.90 -1.69 -8.15
C VAL A 152 24.18 -0.38 -8.43
N LEU A 153 22.89 -0.31 -8.09
CA LEU A 153 22.05 0.80 -8.47
C LEU A 153 22.20 1.98 -7.50
N SER A 154 22.20 3.18 -8.01
CA SER A 154 22.00 4.40 -7.23
C SER A 154 20.50 4.73 -7.11
N GLU A 155 19.69 4.24 -8.05
CA GLU A 155 18.24 4.45 -8.05
C GLU A 155 17.50 3.24 -8.62
N LEU A 156 16.41 2.82 -7.95
CA LEU A 156 15.46 1.83 -8.44
C LEU A 156 14.05 2.41 -8.41
N SER A 157 13.43 2.52 -9.57
CA SER A 157 12.03 2.97 -9.71
C SER A 157 11.17 1.87 -10.28
N ILE A 158 10.09 1.49 -9.57
CA ILE A 158 9.17 0.43 -10.00
C ILE A 158 7.75 0.98 -10.03
N GLN A 159 7.10 0.86 -11.17
CA GLN A 159 5.72 1.25 -11.35
C GLN A 159 4.88 0.07 -11.86
N SER A 160 3.74 -0.18 -11.23
CA SER A 160 2.73 -1.13 -11.69
C SER A 160 1.32 -0.54 -11.56
N GLY A 161 0.49 -0.75 -12.57
CA GLY A 161 -0.92 -0.31 -12.51
C GLY A 161 -1.75 -1.14 -11.53
N SER A 162 -1.67 -2.47 -11.61
CA SER A 162 -2.51 -3.37 -10.80
C SER A 162 -1.76 -4.57 -10.21
N GLY A 163 -0.54 -4.85 -10.65
CA GLY A 163 0.26 -5.96 -10.16
C GLY A 163 0.77 -5.75 -8.74
N ASN A 164 0.95 -6.84 -8.01
CA ASN A 164 1.64 -6.80 -6.75
C ASN A 164 3.15 -6.63 -6.97
N ILE A 165 3.79 -5.86 -6.10
CA ILE A 165 5.23 -5.65 -6.14
C ILE A 165 5.82 -6.23 -4.84
N THR A 166 6.78 -7.11 -4.98
CA THR A 166 7.50 -7.70 -3.85
C THR A 166 9.00 -7.52 -4.07
N GLY A 167 9.71 -7.06 -3.07
CA GLY A 167 11.15 -6.88 -3.13
C GLY A 167 11.86 -7.32 -1.85
N GLU A 168 13.10 -7.75 -2.04
CA GLU A 168 14.03 -8.13 -0.99
C GLU A 168 15.42 -7.64 -1.38
N HIS A 169 16.09 -6.87 -0.52
CA HIS A 169 17.39 -6.21 -0.71
C HIS A 169 17.49 -5.21 -1.88
N GLY A 170 16.86 -5.43 -3.02
CA GLY A 170 16.72 -4.49 -4.14
C GLY A 170 17.98 -4.11 -4.93
N GLY A 171 19.18 -4.52 -4.54
CA GLY A 171 20.43 -4.24 -5.26
C GLY A 171 20.84 -2.76 -5.30
N VAL A 172 20.21 -1.89 -4.53
CA VAL A 172 20.50 -0.45 -4.43
C VAL A 172 21.60 -0.23 -3.40
N LYS A 173 22.44 0.77 -3.64
CA LYS A 173 23.49 1.21 -2.72
C LYS A 173 22.89 1.84 -1.46
N GLU A 174 23.66 1.86 -0.37
CA GLU A 174 23.22 2.48 0.90
C GLU A 174 22.92 3.98 0.78
N ASP A 175 23.59 4.69 -0.13
CA ASP A 175 23.37 6.12 -0.44
C ASP A 175 22.36 6.33 -1.58
N GLY A 176 21.73 5.27 -2.06
CA GLY A 176 20.77 5.30 -3.16
C GLY A 176 19.31 5.40 -2.73
N ASP A 177 18.44 5.51 -3.71
CA ASP A 177 17.02 5.78 -3.53
C ASP A 177 16.14 4.69 -4.17
N ILE A 178 15.01 4.40 -3.52
CA ILE A 178 14.00 3.47 -4.07
C ILE A 178 12.64 4.14 -4.12
N THR A 179 12.00 4.03 -5.27
CA THR A 179 10.61 4.45 -5.49
C THR A 179 9.78 3.30 -6.00
N VAL A 180 8.70 2.94 -5.30
CA VAL A 180 7.77 1.88 -5.72
C VAL A 180 6.36 2.40 -5.72
N THR A 181 5.68 2.31 -6.87
CA THR A 181 4.31 2.77 -7.03
C THR A 181 3.43 1.66 -7.59
N SER A 182 2.29 1.41 -6.94
CA SER A 182 1.25 0.52 -7.45
C SER A 182 -0.11 1.20 -7.44
N GLY A 183 -0.87 1.09 -8.53
CA GLY A 183 -2.23 1.64 -8.58
C GLY A 183 -3.20 0.88 -7.66
N SER A 184 -3.28 -0.43 -7.80
CA SER A 184 -4.21 -1.28 -7.02
C SER A 184 -3.57 -2.50 -6.37
N GLY A 185 -2.35 -2.85 -6.75
CA GLY A 185 -1.62 -4.00 -6.18
C GLY A 185 -1.04 -3.71 -4.79
N ASN A 186 -0.73 -4.77 -4.08
CA ASN A 186 -0.04 -4.67 -2.80
C ASN A 186 1.46 -4.48 -3.02
N ILE A 187 2.10 -3.76 -2.10
CA ILE A 187 3.55 -3.61 -2.04
C ILE A 187 4.05 -4.36 -0.80
N ARG A 188 5.06 -5.21 -0.98
CA ARG A 188 5.78 -5.86 0.11
C ARG A 188 7.27 -5.69 -0.12
N TRP A 189 7.96 -5.12 0.87
CA TRP A 189 9.41 -4.92 0.80
C TRP A 189 10.09 -5.26 2.11
N LYS A 190 11.27 -5.85 2.05
CA LYS A 190 12.01 -6.21 3.25
C LYS A 190 13.53 -6.20 3.07
N ASP A 191 14.23 -6.21 4.20
CA ASP A 191 15.68 -6.39 4.33
C ASP A 191 16.49 -5.37 3.53
N MET A 192 16.40 -4.07 3.87
CA MET A 192 17.11 -3.04 3.13
C MET A 192 17.52 -1.84 3.96
N ALA A 193 18.73 -1.35 3.67
CA ALA A 193 19.25 -0.07 4.17
C ALA A 193 19.64 0.79 2.97
N VAL A 194 18.95 1.93 2.79
CA VAL A 194 19.22 2.91 1.73
C VAL A 194 18.91 4.31 2.24
N LYS A 195 19.29 5.32 1.49
CA LYS A 195 19.10 6.71 1.91
C LYS A 195 17.62 7.08 1.95
N GLU A 196 16.87 6.85 0.86
CA GLU A 196 15.46 7.21 0.76
C GLU A 196 14.62 6.08 0.18
N ILE A 197 13.45 5.84 0.81
CA ILE A 197 12.48 4.84 0.40
C ILE A 197 11.13 5.51 0.22
N SER A 198 10.57 5.50 -0.99
CA SER A 198 9.25 6.04 -1.30
C SER A 198 8.32 4.95 -1.82
N LEU A 199 7.25 4.65 -1.09
CA LEU A 199 6.32 3.58 -1.39
C LEU A 199 4.89 4.11 -1.47
N GLN A 200 4.25 3.94 -2.63
CA GLN A 200 2.90 4.45 -2.85
C GLN A 200 1.97 3.37 -3.42
N ALA A 201 0.83 3.18 -2.79
CA ALA A 201 -0.25 2.34 -3.31
C ALA A 201 -1.57 3.13 -3.41
N GLY A 202 -2.30 3.01 -4.51
CA GLY A 202 -3.61 3.63 -4.62
C GLY A 202 -4.65 2.96 -3.70
N SER A 203 -4.82 1.66 -3.84
CA SER A 203 -5.78 0.87 -3.05
C SER A 203 -5.18 -0.36 -2.37
N GLY A 204 -3.94 -0.69 -2.65
CA GLY A 204 -3.25 -1.86 -2.09
C GLY A 204 -2.73 -1.65 -0.67
N ASN A 205 -2.48 -2.73 0.01
CA ASN A 205 -1.78 -2.72 1.29
C ASN A 205 -0.27 -2.59 1.08
N ILE A 206 0.40 -1.94 2.03
CA ILE A 206 1.87 -1.83 2.05
C ILE A 206 2.37 -2.55 3.30
N ASN A 207 3.22 -3.57 3.11
CA ASN A 207 3.79 -4.37 4.19
C ASN A 207 5.32 -4.32 4.10
N LEU A 208 5.95 -3.86 5.16
CA LEU A 208 7.38 -3.60 5.23
C LEU A 208 8.00 -4.32 6.42
N ALA A 209 9.24 -4.79 6.26
CA ALA A 209 10.00 -5.36 7.35
C ALA A 209 11.50 -5.03 7.19
N ASP A 210 12.18 -4.77 8.30
CA ASP A 210 13.64 -4.59 8.35
C ASP A 210 14.16 -3.54 7.35
N LEU A 211 13.57 -2.33 7.39
CA LEU A 211 13.98 -1.23 6.52
C LEU A 211 14.66 -0.11 7.32
N LYS A 212 15.73 0.44 6.75
CA LYS A 212 16.48 1.57 7.32
C LYS A 212 16.68 2.67 6.30
N GLY A 213 16.40 3.93 6.69
CA GLY A 213 16.55 5.14 5.87
C GLY A 213 15.45 6.17 6.16
N ASP A 214 15.34 7.17 5.28
CA ASP A 214 14.20 8.09 5.28
C ASP A 214 13.05 7.43 4.50
N ILE A 215 11.97 7.07 5.23
CA ILE A 215 10.91 6.20 4.68
C ILE A 215 9.61 7.00 4.49
N SER A 216 9.16 7.12 3.26
CA SER A 216 7.88 7.72 2.89
C SER A 216 6.89 6.66 2.39
N ILE A 217 5.74 6.53 3.06
CA ILE A 217 4.75 5.49 2.76
C ILE A 217 3.38 6.13 2.60
N GLN A 218 2.73 5.86 1.47
CA GLN A 218 1.41 6.40 1.21
C GLN A 218 0.45 5.36 0.64
N THR A 219 -0.76 5.26 1.19
CA THR A 219 -1.85 4.49 0.56
C THR A 219 -3.17 5.26 0.58
N GLY A 220 -3.97 5.11 -0.48
CA GLY A 220 -5.30 5.71 -0.54
C GLY A 220 -6.31 4.98 0.35
N SER A 221 -6.44 3.67 0.20
CA SER A 221 -7.45 2.87 0.89
C SER A 221 -6.92 1.60 1.57
N GLY A 222 -5.66 1.27 1.42
CA GLY A 222 -5.04 0.09 2.02
C GLY A 222 -4.56 0.34 3.46
N ASN A 223 -4.12 -0.72 4.09
CA ASN A 223 -3.42 -0.66 5.37
C ASN A 223 -1.91 -0.55 5.15
N ILE A 224 -1.23 0.09 6.09
CA ILE A 224 0.23 0.11 6.19
C ILE A 224 0.63 -0.71 7.41
N SER A 225 1.52 -1.67 7.21
CA SER A 225 2.15 -2.46 8.27
C SER A 225 3.66 -2.38 8.11
N GLY A 226 4.35 -1.92 9.13
CA GLY A 226 5.82 -1.87 9.19
C GLY A 226 6.30 -2.58 10.43
N ASP A 227 7.30 -3.44 10.26
CA ASP A 227 7.98 -4.14 11.34
C ASP A 227 9.47 -3.83 11.27
N SER A 228 10.10 -3.48 12.39
CA SER A 228 11.54 -3.15 12.45
C SER A 228 11.95 -2.04 11.44
N LEU A 229 11.17 -0.94 11.40
CA LEU A 229 11.54 0.23 10.60
C LEU A 229 12.46 1.16 11.41
N SER A 230 13.54 1.63 10.78
CA SER A 230 14.53 2.51 11.43
C SER A 230 14.81 3.75 10.60
N GLY A 231 14.69 4.92 11.22
CA GLY A 231 14.93 6.25 10.63
C GLY A 231 13.75 7.19 10.75
N ASN A 232 13.66 8.17 9.84
CA ASN A 232 12.54 9.11 9.83
C ASN A 232 11.41 8.56 8.95
N VAL A 233 10.26 8.27 9.56
CA VAL A 233 9.12 7.63 8.87
C VAL A 233 7.98 8.61 8.66
N SER A 234 7.62 8.85 7.40
CA SER A 234 6.39 9.54 7.01
C SER A 234 5.38 8.54 6.46
N ALA A 235 4.35 8.19 7.24
CA ALA A 235 3.32 7.23 6.84
C ALA A 235 1.94 7.89 6.74
N SER A 236 1.24 7.71 5.61
CA SER A 236 -0.06 8.30 5.37
C SER A 236 -1.05 7.31 4.76
N ALA A 237 -2.24 7.20 5.36
CA ALA A 237 -3.35 6.42 4.83
C ALA A 237 -4.62 7.28 4.68
N GLY A 238 -5.33 7.13 3.56
CA GLY A 238 -6.65 7.76 3.40
C GLY A 238 -7.71 7.06 4.25
N SER A 239 -7.93 5.78 4.03
CA SER A 239 -8.95 4.98 4.72
C SER A 239 -8.40 3.63 5.17
N GLY A 240 -7.30 3.60 5.85
CA GLY A 240 -6.66 2.38 6.33
C GLY A 240 -5.99 2.56 7.67
N ASN A 241 -5.70 1.46 8.32
CA ASN A 241 -4.95 1.47 9.56
C ASN A 241 -3.44 1.51 9.28
N ILE A 242 -2.71 2.15 10.18
CA ILE A 242 -1.24 2.14 10.17
C ILE A 242 -0.78 1.45 11.45
N THR A 243 0.06 0.43 11.28
CA THR A 243 0.67 -0.30 12.40
C THR A 243 2.17 -0.35 12.18
N LEU A 244 2.95 0.17 13.12
CA LEU A 244 4.39 0.05 13.17
C LEU A 244 4.79 -0.66 14.45
N THR A 245 5.59 -1.71 14.34
CA THR A 245 6.14 -2.49 15.45
C THR A 245 7.66 -2.46 15.41
N GLU A 246 8.29 -2.56 16.56
CA GLU A 246 9.75 -2.47 16.70
C GLU A 246 10.36 -1.23 16.03
N PHE A 247 9.61 -0.12 16.08
CA PHE A 247 9.99 1.13 15.41
C PHE A 247 11.15 1.82 16.14
N VAL A 248 12.14 2.28 15.36
CA VAL A 248 13.30 3.05 15.83
C VAL A 248 13.38 4.37 15.07
N GLY A 249 13.32 5.51 15.78
CA GLY A 249 13.42 6.84 15.17
C GLY A 249 12.29 7.77 15.53
N GLY A 250 11.76 8.49 14.56
CA GLY A 250 10.62 9.38 14.70
C GLY A 250 9.90 9.65 13.39
N GLY A 251 9.07 10.70 13.35
CA GLY A 251 8.41 11.10 12.12
C GLY A 251 6.92 11.36 12.24
N LYS A 252 6.22 11.29 11.10
CA LYS A 252 4.82 11.68 10.98
C LYS A 252 3.94 10.54 10.49
N ILE A 253 2.96 10.15 11.29
CA ILE A 253 2.03 9.07 10.99
C ILE A 253 0.60 9.62 10.94
N THR A 254 -0.07 9.55 9.78
CA THR A 254 -1.37 10.19 9.58
C THR A 254 -2.38 9.25 8.93
N ALA A 255 -3.65 9.35 9.35
CA ALA A 255 -4.77 8.73 8.64
C ALA A 255 -5.96 9.71 8.58
N LYS A 256 -6.72 9.71 7.47
CA LYS A 256 -8.00 10.44 7.46
C LYS A 256 -9.06 9.65 8.22
N SER A 257 -9.13 8.34 7.99
CA SER A 257 -10.06 7.43 8.69
C SER A 257 -9.35 6.11 8.92
N GLY A 258 -8.88 5.88 10.12
CA GLY A 258 -8.16 4.67 10.47
C GLY A 258 -7.49 4.76 11.83
N ASN A 259 -7.19 3.63 12.41
CA ASN A 259 -6.45 3.56 13.66
C ASN A 259 -4.95 3.63 13.40
N LEU A 260 -4.25 4.32 14.26
CA LEU A 260 -2.80 4.41 14.28
C LEU A 260 -2.28 3.64 15.50
N LYS A 261 -1.38 2.71 15.26
CA LYS A 261 -0.67 1.96 16.30
C LYS A 261 0.82 2.01 16.04
N VAL A 262 1.58 2.51 16.99
CA VAL A 262 3.05 2.52 16.95
C VAL A 262 3.57 1.94 18.26
N GLU A 263 4.47 0.98 18.15
CA GLU A 263 5.25 0.42 19.25
C GLU A 263 6.72 0.76 18.96
N ALA A 264 7.22 1.79 19.65
CA ALA A 264 8.59 2.26 19.46
C ALA A 264 9.54 1.54 20.40
N SER A 265 10.58 0.92 19.85
CA SER A 265 11.69 0.34 20.61
C SER A 265 12.71 1.40 21.00
N GLN A 266 12.85 2.45 20.19
CA GLN A 266 13.68 3.63 20.44
C GLN A 266 13.08 4.84 19.74
N VAL A 267 13.20 6.02 20.36
CA VAL A 267 12.75 7.29 19.79
C VAL A 267 13.94 8.24 19.76
N ASP A 268 14.32 8.67 18.56
CA ASP A 268 15.50 9.51 18.31
C ASP A 268 15.14 10.91 17.83
N SER A 269 13.88 11.14 17.46
CA SER A 269 13.36 12.42 16.99
C SER A 269 11.85 12.51 17.23
N ASP A 270 11.28 13.67 16.93
CA ASP A 270 9.87 13.97 17.19
C ASP A 270 8.92 12.95 16.56
N ILE A 271 7.84 12.62 17.28
CA ILE A 271 6.76 11.77 16.80
C ILE A 271 5.48 12.60 16.71
N ARG A 272 4.89 12.66 15.53
CA ARG A 272 3.56 13.24 15.33
C ARG A 272 2.59 12.21 14.76
N MET A 273 1.52 11.93 15.52
CA MET A 273 0.46 11.02 15.06
C MET A 273 -0.86 11.79 14.97
N GLN A 274 -1.55 11.69 13.82
CA GLN A 274 -2.79 12.41 13.61
C GLN A 274 -3.82 11.53 12.88
N THR A 275 -5.05 11.46 13.42
CA THR A 275 -6.16 10.80 12.73
C THR A 275 -7.43 11.64 12.74
N GLY A 276 -8.17 11.64 11.63
CA GLY A 276 -9.48 12.27 11.57
C GLY A 276 -10.53 11.46 12.31
N SER A 277 -10.64 10.17 12.02
CA SER A 277 -11.57 9.24 12.68
C SER A 277 -10.87 7.94 12.96
N GLY A 278 -10.59 7.65 14.20
CA GLY A 278 -9.89 6.45 14.64
C GLY A 278 -9.16 6.66 15.95
N ASN A 279 -8.63 5.60 16.49
CA ASN A 279 -7.88 5.65 17.75
C ASN A 279 -6.37 5.75 17.45
N ILE A 280 -5.66 6.42 18.35
CA ILE A 280 -4.20 6.46 18.37
C ILE A 280 -3.73 5.63 19.55
N LYS A 281 -2.77 4.75 19.30
CA LYS A 281 -2.03 4.00 20.31
C LYS A 281 -0.54 4.17 20.06
N LEU A 282 0.17 4.72 21.02
CA LEU A 282 1.62 4.83 21.01
C LEU A 282 2.16 4.15 22.26
N ALA A 283 3.12 3.26 22.09
CA ALA A 283 3.94 2.74 23.17
C ALA A 283 5.37 3.27 22.98
N VAL A 284 5.98 3.76 24.06
CA VAL A 284 7.32 4.34 24.07
C VAL A 284 8.20 3.62 25.07
N PRO A 285 9.56 3.67 24.92
CA PRO A 285 10.48 3.11 25.91
C PRO A 285 10.35 3.76 27.28
N LYS A 286 10.49 2.98 28.34
CA LYS A 286 10.30 3.40 29.75
C LYS A 286 11.12 4.60 30.20
N ASN A 287 12.29 4.82 29.68
CA ASN A 287 13.21 5.87 30.11
C ASN A 287 13.24 7.07 29.15
N LEU A 288 12.29 7.15 28.22
CA LEU A 288 12.23 8.25 27.28
C LEU A 288 11.84 9.54 27.99
N GLN A 289 12.57 10.63 27.70
CA GLN A 289 12.21 11.98 28.11
C GLN A 289 11.65 12.72 26.91
N PHE A 290 10.48 13.34 27.06
CA PHE A 290 9.80 14.00 25.94
C PHE A 290 8.82 15.07 26.39
N HIS A 291 8.63 16.08 25.57
CA HIS A 291 7.49 16.99 25.66
C HIS A 291 6.27 16.35 25.02
N LEU A 292 5.15 16.31 25.75
CA LEU A 292 3.92 15.65 25.31
C LEU A 292 2.80 16.65 25.07
N GLU A 293 2.16 16.54 23.90
CA GLU A 293 0.90 17.22 23.59
C GLU A 293 -0.10 16.19 23.07
N ILE A 294 -1.25 16.07 23.74
CA ILE A 294 -2.35 15.18 23.32
C ILE A 294 -3.61 16.00 23.16
N GLN A 295 -4.29 15.83 22.02
CA GLN A 295 -5.57 16.44 21.74
C GLN A 295 -6.56 15.43 21.19
N THR A 296 -7.81 15.44 21.72
CA THR A 296 -8.92 14.70 21.10
C THR A 296 -10.15 15.61 21.00
N GLY A 297 -10.84 15.56 19.87
CA GLY A 297 -12.09 16.31 19.70
C GLY A 297 -13.26 15.62 20.40
N SER A 298 -13.44 14.32 20.14
CA SER A 298 -14.45 13.46 20.77
C SER A 298 -13.82 12.13 21.12
N GLY A 299 -13.49 11.91 22.36
CA GLY A 299 -12.85 10.71 22.87
C GLY A 299 -12.17 10.94 24.19
N ASN A 300 -11.50 9.93 24.69
CA ASN A 300 -10.80 9.93 25.95
C ASN A 300 -9.29 9.86 25.75
N ILE A 301 -8.55 10.51 26.63
CA ILE A 301 -7.11 10.39 26.77
C ILE A 301 -6.83 9.37 27.86
N HIS A 302 -5.97 8.41 27.59
CA HIS A 302 -5.46 7.43 28.54
C HIS A 302 -3.93 7.40 28.43
N THR A 303 -3.23 7.63 29.53
CA THR A 303 -1.77 7.60 29.52
C THR A 303 -1.23 7.08 30.85
N ASP A 304 -0.03 6.52 30.80
CA ASP A 304 0.71 6.11 31.98
C ASP A 304 1.47 7.29 32.64
N PHE A 305 1.35 8.50 32.06
CA PHE A 305 2.06 9.73 32.47
C PHE A 305 1.14 10.81 33.10
N ASP A 306 -0.03 10.44 33.60
CA ASP A 306 -1.04 11.37 34.13
C ASP A 306 -0.51 12.33 35.21
N GLU A 307 0.47 11.87 36.01
CA GLU A 307 1.01 12.64 37.15
C GLU A 307 1.76 13.91 36.72
N VAL A 308 2.30 13.95 35.51
CA VAL A 308 3.06 15.10 34.97
C VAL A 308 2.27 15.94 33.98
N LEU A 309 1.02 15.57 33.67
CA LEU A 309 0.22 16.26 32.68
C LEU A 309 -0.75 17.27 33.24
N SER A 310 -0.88 18.40 32.54
CA SER A 310 -1.89 19.41 32.75
C SER A 310 -3.03 19.24 31.76
N TYR A 311 -4.26 19.06 32.25
CA TYR A 311 -5.46 18.89 31.45
C TYR A 311 -6.26 20.17 31.33
N ASN A 312 -6.90 20.42 30.21
CA ASN A 312 -7.91 21.43 30.08
C ASN A 312 -9.18 21.04 30.85
N LYS A 313 -10.13 22.00 31.05
CA LYS A 313 -11.38 21.77 31.79
C LYS A 313 -12.27 20.65 31.25
N LYS A 314 -12.13 20.30 29.95
CA LYS A 314 -12.90 19.25 29.30
C LYS A 314 -12.21 17.87 29.34
N GLY A 315 -10.94 17.82 29.77
CA GLY A 315 -10.15 16.58 29.77
C GLY A 315 -9.81 16.03 28.38
N ASN A 316 -9.94 16.84 27.33
CA ASN A 316 -9.70 16.43 25.96
C ASN A 316 -8.43 17.02 25.32
N ASN A 317 -7.65 17.72 26.11
CA ASN A 317 -6.33 18.25 25.80
C ASN A 317 -5.44 18.09 27.02
N ALA A 318 -4.27 17.53 26.85
CA ALA A 318 -3.27 17.31 27.88
C ALA A 318 -1.89 17.70 27.37
N GLN A 319 -1.08 18.33 28.23
CA GLN A 319 0.31 18.66 27.88
C GLN A 319 1.19 18.59 29.12
N GLY A 320 2.46 18.30 28.94
CA GLY A 320 3.46 18.26 30.00
C GLY A 320 4.79 17.71 29.53
N ASP A 321 5.74 17.74 30.44
CA ASP A 321 7.09 17.24 30.24
C ASP A 321 7.31 15.93 30.99
N VAL A 322 7.73 14.92 30.35
CA VAL A 322 8.19 13.65 30.93
C VAL A 322 9.71 13.68 31.02
N GLY A 323 10.24 13.65 32.23
CA GLY A 323 11.67 13.82 32.50
C GLY A 323 12.05 15.26 32.81
N SER A 324 13.36 15.52 32.96
CA SER A 324 13.89 16.80 33.42
C SER A 324 14.33 17.74 32.28
N GLU A 325 14.75 17.19 31.18
CA GLU A 325 15.28 17.93 30.01
C GLU A 325 14.86 17.24 28.70
N PRO A 326 13.56 17.35 28.30
CA PRO A 326 13.09 16.70 27.10
C PRO A 326 13.53 17.44 25.82
N ASP A 327 14.27 16.76 24.94
CA ASP A 327 14.65 17.28 23.62
C ASP A 327 13.71 16.77 22.50
N ILE A 328 12.84 15.79 22.80
CA ILE A 328 11.94 15.15 21.85
C ILE A 328 10.51 15.62 22.11
N SER A 329 9.75 15.89 21.05
CA SER A 329 8.33 16.23 21.12
C SER A 329 7.46 15.09 20.60
N ILE A 330 6.42 14.74 21.37
CA ILE A 330 5.40 13.77 20.97
C ILE A 330 4.04 14.50 20.89
N SER A 331 3.46 14.53 19.69
CA SER A 331 2.17 15.16 19.42
C SER A 331 1.16 14.14 18.91
N LEU A 332 0.06 13.94 19.65
CA LEU A 332 -0.98 12.95 19.35
C LEU A 332 -2.33 13.66 19.19
N GLU A 333 -2.92 13.60 17.99
CA GLU A 333 -4.16 14.30 17.67
C GLU A 333 -5.20 13.37 17.05
N ALA A 334 -6.35 13.21 17.70
CA ALA A 334 -7.49 12.46 17.16
C ALA A 334 -8.74 13.34 17.13
N ASN A 335 -9.30 13.65 15.95
CA ASN A 335 -10.54 14.42 15.91
C ASN A 335 -11.72 13.64 16.49
N SER A 336 -11.83 12.35 16.16
CA SER A 336 -12.85 11.44 16.72
C SER A 336 -12.22 10.10 17.04
N GLY A 337 -12.00 9.83 18.31
CA GLY A 337 -11.39 8.60 18.79
C GLY A 337 -10.58 8.80 20.06
N ASN A 338 -10.19 7.70 20.66
CA ASN A 338 -9.40 7.69 21.88
C ASN A 338 -7.90 7.77 21.55
N VAL A 339 -7.17 8.40 22.42
CA VAL A 339 -5.71 8.42 22.39
C VAL A 339 -5.19 7.64 23.59
N LYS A 340 -4.33 6.66 23.34
CA LYS A 340 -3.61 5.92 24.36
C LYS A 340 -2.11 6.06 24.17
N LEU A 341 -1.42 6.55 25.21
CA LEU A 341 0.04 6.54 25.31
C LEU A 341 0.45 5.65 26.49
N SER A 342 1.38 4.74 26.28
CA SER A 342 1.86 3.82 27.31
C SER A 342 3.39 3.60 27.23
N GLU A 343 3.95 3.09 28.33
CA GLU A 343 5.32 2.56 28.34
C GLU A 343 5.37 1.11 27.81
#